data_52d7512d6e4377468dbc1e84c8780e34
#
_entry.id   52d7512d6e4377468dbc1e84c8780e34
#
_cell.length_a   1.000
_cell.length_b   1.000
_cell.length_c   1.000
_cell.angle_alpha   90.00
_cell.angle_beta   90.00
_cell.angle_gamma   90.00
#
_symmetry.space_group_name_H-M   'P 1'
#
loop_
_entity.id
_entity.type
_entity.pdbx_description
1 polymer ?
#
loop_
_entity_poly.entity_id
_entity_poly.type
_entity_poly.pdbx_seq_one_letter_code
_entity_poly.pdbx_strand_id
1 'polypeptide(L)'
;MNFLEERIQKDGIVKEGNVLKVDTFLNHQMDIXLFXQMGKXWKRRFEGVYINKILTIEASGIGIACVASEYFDVPVVFAKKSKXXNIDGSMYVAEVESFTHKCKNQVIVSKKFLGPDXHVXIIDDFLAXGCALQGXISILSQAGATVEGIGIAIEKGFQSGGRTIRNLGYRLESLAIVDSMDAATGRIYFRNQDANKVRTEKRGMIYG
;
A
#
# COMPACT_ATOMS: atom_id res chain seq x y z
N MET A 1 13.74 7.68 14.15
CA MET A 1 12.52 7.68 13.30
C MET A 1 12.87 8.16 11.89
N ASN A 2 12.22 7.59 10.89
CA ASN A 2 12.43 8.04 9.51
C ASN A 2 11.57 9.29 9.23
N PHE A 3 11.72 9.84 8.02
CA PHE A 3 11.07 11.08 7.64
C PHE A 3 9.53 11.01 7.74
N LEU A 4 8.95 9.85 7.39
CA LEU A 4 7.50 9.72 7.42
C LEU A 4 6.99 9.56 8.85
N GLU A 5 7.68 8.76 9.65
CA GLU A 5 7.34 8.60 11.07
C GLU A 5 7.38 9.94 11.79
N GLU A 6 8.42 10.75 11.53
CA GLU A 6 8.53 12.08 12.12
C GLU A 6 7.36 12.98 11.71
N ARG A 7 6.98 12.94 10.43
CA ARG A 7 5.87 13.75 9.96
C ARG A 7 4.54 13.31 10.57
N ILE A 8 4.34 12.00 10.68
CA ILE A 8 3.11 11.46 11.30
C ILE A 8 3.03 11.91 12.75
N GLN A 9 4.13 11.82 13.50
CA GLN A 9 4.12 12.22 14.91
C GLN A 9 3.88 13.72 15.06
N LYS A 10 4.45 14.52 14.17
CA LYS A 10 4.33 15.98 14.23
C LYS A 10 2.93 16.47 13.84
N ASP A 11 2.40 15.97 12.73
CA ASP A 11 1.19 16.53 12.11
C ASP A 11 0.00 15.59 12.10
N GLY A 12 0.19 14.33 12.41
CA GLY A 12 -0.92 13.38 12.52
C GLY A 12 -1.71 13.61 13.79
N ILE A 13 -2.99 13.27 13.76
CA ILE A 13 -3.87 13.42 14.92
C ILE A 13 -4.42 12.05 15.30
N VAL A 14 -4.15 11.67 16.55
CA VAL A 14 -4.64 10.39 17.09
C VAL A 14 -6.00 10.65 17.75
N LYS A 15 -6.99 9.88 17.35
CA LYS A 15 -8.32 9.96 17.94
C LYS A 15 -8.72 8.64 18.58
N GLU A 16 -9.71 8.68 19.45
CA GLU A 16 -10.27 7.50 20.09
C GLU A 16 -10.68 6.45 19.06
N GLY A 17 -10.52 5.17 19.39
CA GLY A 17 -10.87 4.08 18.52
C GLY A 17 -9.77 3.72 17.53
N ASN A 18 -8.53 4.04 17.88
CA ASN A 18 -7.36 3.73 17.05
C ASN A 18 -7.43 4.36 15.65
N VAL A 19 -7.90 5.61 15.61
CA VAL A 19 -8.00 6.40 14.39
C VAL A 19 -6.79 7.33 14.29
N LEU A 20 -6.10 7.28 13.17
CA LEU A 20 -4.99 8.18 12.87
C LEU A 20 -5.38 9.04 11.66
N LYS A 21 -5.48 10.36 11.89
CA LYS A 21 -5.78 11.31 10.82
C LYS A 21 -4.50 11.91 10.28
N VAL A 22 -4.30 11.76 8.99
CA VAL A 22 -3.14 12.29 8.26
C VAL A 22 -3.58 13.10 7.05
N ASP A 23 -4.75 13.70 7.15
CA ASP A 23 -5.40 14.37 6.03
C ASP A 23 -4.72 15.67 5.61
N THR A 24 -3.87 16.25 6.46
CA THR A 24 -3.20 17.51 6.11
C THR A 24 -2.00 17.32 5.21
N PHE A 25 -1.50 16.09 5.06
CA PHE A 25 -0.29 15.88 4.25
C PHE A 25 -0.32 14.62 3.39
N LEU A 26 -1.25 13.71 3.61
CA LEU A 26 -1.23 12.42 2.90
C LEU A 26 -2.47 12.18 2.04
N ASN A 27 -3.65 12.12 2.65
CA ASN A 27 -4.79 11.54 1.95
C ASN A 27 -6.00 12.48 1.80
N HIS A 28 -5.80 13.78 1.98
CA HIS A 28 -6.77 14.78 1.58
C HIS A 28 -6.02 15.95 0.95
N GLN A 29 -5.16 16.60 1.73
CA GLN A 29 -4.17 17.53 1.17
C GLN A 29 -2.87 16.72 0.98
N MET A 30 -2.25 16.88 -0.16
CA MET A 30 -1.09 16.07 -0.54
C MET A 30 0.18 16.91 -0.48
N ASP A 31 1.15 16.50 0.36
CA ASP A 31 2.46 17.15 0.42
C ASP A 31 3.37 16.45 -0.59
N ILE A 32 3.51 17.04 -1.71
CA ILE A 32 4.27 16.48 -2.82
C ILE A 32 5.75 16.25 -2.47
N UNK A 33 6.28 16.90 -1.78
CA UNK A 33 7.50 16.76 -1.34
C UNK A 33 7.69 15.62 -0.59
N LEU A 34 6.83 15.46 0.35
CA LEU A 34 6.81 14.24 1.13
C LEU A 34 6.68 13.01 0.23
N PHE A 35 5.84 13.06 -0.76
CA PHE A 35 5.66 11.97 -1.71
C PHE A 35 6.94 11.65 -2.51
N UNK A 36 7.64 12.46 -2.74
CA UNK A 36 8.76 12.35 -3.35
C UNK A 36 9.65 11.58 -2.62
N GLN A 37 9.89 11.93 -1.31
CA GLN A 37 10.72 11.14 -0.40
C GLN A 37 10.21 9.70 -0.29
N MET A 38 8.90 9.52 -0.26
CA MET A 38 8.28 8.20 -0.21
C MET A 38 8.65 7.38 -1.46
N GLY A 39 8.55 7.96 -2.61
CA GLY A 39 8.89 7.29 -3.87
C GLY A 39 10.34 6.85 -3.90
N LYS A 40 11.25 7.70 -3.44
CA LYS A 40 12.67 7.34 -3.32
C LYS A 40 12.90 6.17 -2.37
N UNK A 41 12.10 6.10 -1.35
CA UNK A 41 12.26 5.14 -0.44
C UNK A 41 11.97 3.86 -0.96
N TRP A 42 10.85 3.81 -1.57
CA TRP A 42 10.41 2.58 -2.22
C TRP A 42 11.35 2.15 -3.34
N LYS A 43 11.81 3.08 -4.14
CA LYS A 43 12.75 2.74 -5.23
C LYS A 43 14.00 2.06 -4.69
N ARG A 44 14.54 2.57 -3.58
CA ARG A 44 15.70 1.93 -2.94
C ARG A 44 15.36 0.53 -2.43
N ARG A 45 14.21 0.38 -1.77
CA ARG A 45 13.81 -0.90 -1.19
C ARG A 45 13.57 -1.97 -2.25
N PHE A 46 13.10 -1.57 -3.42
CA PHE A 46 12.83 -2.49 -4.52
C PHE A 46 13.95 -2.50 -5.57
N GLU A 47 15.16 -2.03 -5.20
CA GLU A 47 16.29 -2.02 -6.13
C GLU A 47 16.56 -3.43 -6.67
N GLY A 48 16.75 -3.53 -7.98
CA GLY A 48 17.00 -4.81 -8.64
C GLY A 48 15.74 -5.60 -9.00
N VAL A 49 14.58 -5.15 -8.55
CA VAL A 49 13.31 -5.82 -8.87
C VAL A 49 12.75 -5.23 -10.16
N TYR A 50 12.39 -6.09 -11.11
CA TYR A 50 11.82 -5.62 -12.38
C TYR A 50 10.35 -5.28 -12.19
N ILE A 51 10.03 -4.01 -12.34
CA ILE A 51 8.66 -3.50 -12.23
C ILE A 51 8.37 -2.71 -13.50
N ASN A 52 7.26 -3.00 -14.17
CA ASN A 52 6.87 -2.27 -15.37
C ASN A 52 5.49 -1.63 -15.29
N LYS A 53 4.83 -1.74 -14.15
CA LYS A 53 3.52 -1.13 -13.95
C LYS A 53 3.29 -0.90 -12.46
N ILE A 54 2.66 0.22 -12.11
CA ILE A 54 2.18 0.44 -10.75
C ILE A 54 0.66 0.35 -10.76
N LEU A 55 0.10 -0.33 -9.77
CA LEU A 55 -1.34 -0.42 -9.56
C LEU A 55 -1.68 0.21 -8.22
N THR A 56 -2.68 1.07 -8.21
CA THR A 56 -3.19 1.66 -6.98
C THR A 56 -4.72 1.65 -7.03
N ILE A 57 -5.36 2.31 -6.08
CA ILE A 57 -6.82 2.36 -6.01
C ILE A 57 -7.27 3.79 -5.68
N GLU A 58 -8.37 4.22 -6.32
CA GLU A 58 -8.92 5.55 -6.04
C GLU A 58 -9.42 5.63 -4.60
N ALA A 59 -9.38 6.79 -3.95
CA ALA A 59 -8.84 8.03 -4.50
C ALA A 59 -7.44 8.33 -3.95
N SER A 60 -7.20 8.05 -2.67
CA SER A 60 -6.04 8.57 -1.95
C SER A 60 -4.71 7.91 -2.30
N GLY A 61 -4.75 6.74 -2.94
CA GLY A 61 -3.52 6.11 -3.43
C GLY A 61 -2.96 6.74 -4.70
N ILE A 62 -3.81 7.42 -5.47
CA ILE A 62 -3.43 7.88 -6.82
C ILE A 62 -2.27 8.88 -6.76
N GLY A 63 -2.37 9.90 -5.90
CA GLY A 63 -1.33 10.92 -5.83
C GLY A 63 0.03 10.35 -5.45
N ILE A 64 0.06 9.47 -4.46
CA ILE A 64 1.28 8.81 -4.01
C ILE A 64 1.89 7.97 -5.14
N ALA A 65 1.05 7.18 -5.79
CA ALA A 65 1.50 6.30 -6.88
C ALA A 65 2.06 7.09 -8.05
N CYS A 66 1.41 8.20 -8.41
CA CYS A 66 1.86 9.03 -9.53
C CYS A 66 3.24 9.64 -9.26
N VAL A 67 3.47 10.14 -8.05
CA VAL A 67 4.78 10.71 -7.72
C VAL A 67 5.83 9.59 -7.68
N ALA A 68 5.52 8.45 -7.06
CA ALA A 68 6.45 7.32 -7.01
C ALA A 68 6.81 6.80 -8.40
N SER A 69 5.86 6.83 -9.35
CA SER A 69 6.08 6.30 -10.68
C SER A 69 7.22 6.99 -11.43
N GLU A 70 7.53 8.24 -11.09
CA GLU A 70 8.65 8.94 -11.68
C GLU A 70 9.98 8.23 -11.40
N TYR A 71 10.10 7.61 -10.23
CA TYR A 71 11.34 6.92 -9.83
C TYR A 71 11.42 5.52 -10.42
N PHE A 72 10.28 4.92 -10.74
CA PHE A 72 10.22 3.61 -11.38
C PHE A 72 10.14 3.71 -12.90
N ASP A 73 9.81 4.88 -13.42
CA ASP A 73 9.68 5.16 -14.86
C ASP A 73 8.68 4.22 -15.52
N VAL A 74 7.49 4.10 -14.93
CA VAL A 74 6.44 3.20 -15.39
C VAL A 74 5.08 3.89 -15.30
N PRO A 75 4.10 3.44 -16.08
CA PRO A 75 2.75 4.00 -15.97
C PRO A 75 2.02 3.51 -14.72
N VAL A 76 1.00 4.26 -14.34
CA VAL A 76 0.16 3.96 -13.19
C VAL A 76 -1.23 3.61 -13.68
N VAL A 77 -1.76 2.49 -13.20
CA VAL A 77 -3.15 2.10 -13.39
C VAL A 77 -3.83 2.19 -12.03
N PHE A 78 -5.03 2.72 -11.99
CA PHE A 78 -5.76 2.73 -10.72
C PHE A 78 -7.08 1.98 -10.84
N ALA A 79 -7.35 1.17 -9.84
CA ALA A 79 -8.62 0.48 -9.72
C ALA A 79 -9.70 1.48 -9.32
N LYS A 80 -10.87 1.32 -9.89
CA LYS A 80 -12.02 2.19 -9.61
C LYS A 80 -13.01 1.43 -8.74
N LYS A 81 -13.64 2.13 -7.83
CA LYS A 81 -14.76 1.58 -7.06
C LYS A 81 -16.01 1.65 -7.92
N SER A 82 -16.76 0.54 -7.99
CA SER A 82 -17.92 0.45 -8.87
C SER A 82 -19.03 -0.35 -8.23
N LYS A 83 -20.25 0.00 -8.57
CA LYS A 83 -21.46 -0.81 -8.26
C LYS A 83 -22.02 -1.44 -9.53
N UNK A 84 -21.44 -1.23 -10.64
CA UNK A 84 -21.95 -1.66 -11.84
C UNK A 84 -21.50 -3.03 -12.09
N UNK A 85 -22.08 -3.51 -12.71
CA UNK A 85 -21.77 -4.77 -13.10
C UNK A 85 -20.90 -4.66 -14.25
N ASN A 86 -20.21 -5.75 -14.57
CA ASN A 86 -19.33 -5.89 -15.70
C ASN A 86 -20.08 -6.52 -16.87
N ILE A 87 -20.89 -5.73 -17.48
CA ILE A 87 -21.89 -6.22 -18.45
C ILE A 87 -21.23 -6.86 -19.69
N ASP A 88 -20.12 -6.27 -20.18
CA ASP A 88 -19.49 -6.73 -21.43
C ASP A 88 -18.21 -7.56 -21.21
N GLY A 89 -17.86 -7.84 -19.96
CA GLY A 89 -16.68 -8.64 -19.65
C GLY A 89 -15.35 -7.94 -19.90
N SER A 90 -15.34 -6.62 -20.09
CA SER A 90 -14.13 -5.86 -20.42
C SER A 90 -13.28 -5.50 -19.20
N MET A 91 -13.76 -5.83 -18.01
CA MET A 91 -13.12 -5.46 -16.74
C MET A 91 -12.71 -6.67 -15.94
N TYR A 92 -11.58 -6.56 -15.26
CA TYR A 92 -11.33 -7.42 -14.10
C TYR A 92 -12.11 -6.85 -12.93
N VAL A 93 -12.75 -7.71 -12.16
CA VAL A 93 -13.61 -7.29 -11.05
C VAL A 93 -13.21 -8.08 -9.81
N ALA A 94 -13.09 -7.39 -8.68
CA ALA A 94 -12.90 -8.03 -7.38
C ALA A 94 -13.87 -7.43 -6.37
N GLU A 95 -14.41 -8.28 -5.51
CA GLU A 95 -15.25 -7.81 -4.42
C GLU A 95 -14.37 -7.49 -3.21
N VAL A 96 -14.62 -6.34 -2.61
CA VAL A 96 -13.93 -5.91 -1.39
C VAL A 96 -14.97 -5.82 -0.29
N GLU A 97 -14.82 -6.64 0.75
CA GLU A 97 -15.73 -6.62 1.89
C GLU A 97 -15.23 -5.65 2.95
N SER A 98 -16.12 -4.77 3.39
CA SER A 98 -15.86 -3.90 4.51
C SER A 98 -16.66 -4.40 5.71
N PHE A 99 -15.98 -4.77 6.78
CA PHE A 99 -16.64 -5.25 7.98
C PHE A 99 -17.43 -4.15 8.69
N THR A 100 -17.04 -2.89 8.50
CA THR A 100 -17.66 -1.78 9.22
C THR A 100 -18.95 -1.29 8.58
N HIS A 101 -19.13 -1.49 7.27
CA HIS A 101 -20.28 -0.92 6.56
C HIS A 101 -21.24 -1.96 5.98
N LYS A 102 -20.96 -3.22 6.11
CA LYS A 102 -21.78 -4.33 5.57
C LYS A 102 -22.09 -4.18 4.07
N CYS A 103 -21.33 -3.34 3.36
CA CYS A 103 -21.49 -3.12 1.93
C CYS A 103 -20.39 -3.87 1.18
N LYS A 104 -20.79 -4.63 0.19
CA LYS A 104 -19.85 -5.25 -0.73
C LYS A 104 -19.56 -4.23 -1.83
N ASN A 105 -18.36 -3.70 -1.85
CA ASN A 105 -17.91 -2.83 -2.91
C ASN A 105 -17.11 -3.64 -3.92
N GLN A 106 -17.29 -3.31 -5.18
CA GLN A 106 -16.49 -3.89 -6.24
C GLN A 106 -15.40 -2.91 -6.63
N VAL A 107 -14.23 -3.45 -6.94
CA VAL A 107 -13.17 -2.67 -7.60
C VAL A 107 -12.96 -3.26 -8.99
N ILE A 108 -12.72 -2.38 -9.95
CA ILE A 108 -12.60 -2.78 -11.35
C ILE A 108 -11.36 -2.15 -11.99
N VAL A 109 -10.78 -2.89 -12.94
CA VAL A 109 -9.70 -2.37 -13.81
C VAL A 109 -9.96 -2.88 -15.21
N SER A 110 -9.83 -2.03 -16.22
CA SER A 110 -9.97 -2.46 -17.60
C SER A 110 -8.91 -3.50 -17.96
N LYS A 111 -9.33 -4.54 -18.66
CA LYS A 111 -8.43 -5.61 -19.14
C LYS A 111 -7.39 -5.09 -20.13
N LYS A 112 -7.60 -3.91 -20.72
CA LYS A 112 -6.63 -3.27 -21.62
C LYS A 112 -5.28 -2.98 -20.93
N PHE A 113 -5.29 -2.77 -19.60
CA PHE A 113 -4.13 -2.20 -18.93
C PHE A 113 -3.36 -3.18 -18.06
N LEU A 114 -3.84 -4.39 -17.90
CA LEU A 114 -3.16 -5.43 -17.13
C LEU A 114 -3.20 -6.76 -17.89
N GLY A 115 -2.12 -7.48 -17.82
CA GLY A 115 -2.02 -8.78 -18.46
C GLY A 115 -0.83 -9.57 -17.94
N PRO A 116 -0.54 -10.72 -18.55
CA PRO A 116 0.52 -11.62 -18.04
C PRO A 116 1.93 -11.04 -18.09
N ASP A 117 2.17 -10.02 -18.87
CA ASP A 117 3.47 -9.34 -18.97
C ASP A 117 3.67 -8.19 -17.97
N UNK A 118 2.76 -7.79 -17.01
CA UNK A 118 2.84 -6.82 -16.13
C UNK A 118 3.43 -7.32 -14.94
N HIS A 119 4.50 -6.69 -14.55
CA HIS A 119 5.25 -6.90 -13.27
C HIS A 119 4.98 -5.70 -12.38
N VAL A 120 4.24 -5.93 -11.33
CA VAL A 120 3.48 -4.82 -10.73
C VAL A 120 3.93 -4.50 -9.30
N UNK A 121 4.10 -3.24 -8.77
CA UNK A 121 4.20 -2.74 -7.65
C UNK A 121 2.95 -2.32 -7.32
N ILE A 122 2.28 -2.68 -6.33
CA ILE A 122 1.05 -2.08 -5.78
C ILE A 122 1.43 -0.99 -4.80
N ILE A 123 0.78 0.17 -4.91
CA ILE A 123 1.05 1.27 -3.98
C ILE A 123 -0.28 1.76 -3.40
N ASP A 124 -0.32 1.96 -2.08
CA ASP A 124 -1.50 2.54 -1.43
C ASP A 124 -1.09 3.32 -0.17
N ASP A 125 -2.01 4.12 0.33
CA ASP A 125 -1.73 4.99 1.48
C ASP A 125 -1.76 4.24 2.82
N PHE A 126 -2.83 3.49 3.10
CA PHE A 126 -3.02 2.79 4.38
C PHE A 126 -3.22 1.31 4.19
N LEU A 127 -2.71 0.52 5.16
CA LEU A 127 -3.01 -0.90 5.26
C LEU A 127 -3.53 -1.18 6.68
N ALA A 128 -4.75 -1.57 6.77
CA ALA A 128 -5.40 -1.98 8.02
C ALA A 128 -5.86 -3.45 7.94
N UNK A 129 -6.96 -3.74 7.39
CA UNK A 129 -7.43 -4.85 7.22
C UNK A 129 -7.04 -5.50 6.15
N GLY A 130 -6.69 -4.90 5.20
CA GLY A 130 -6.14 -5.37 3.95
C GLY A 130 -7.14 -5.72 2.87
N CYS A 131 -8.39 -5.30 3.04
CA CYS A 131 -9.44 -5.66 2.08
C CYS A 131 -9.18 -5.07 0.69
N ALA A 132 -8.83 -3.77 0.62
CA ALA A 132 -8.55 -3.12 -0.66
C ALA A 132 -7.33 -3.76 -1.34
N LEU A 133 -6.29 -4.05 -0.56
CA LEU A 133 -5.08 -4.66 -1.09
C LEU A 133 -5.37 -6.06 -1.63
N GLN A 134 -6.17 -6.85 -0.93
CA GLN A 134 -6.56 -8.17 -1.43
C GLN A 134 -7.36 -8.07 -2.72
N GLY A 135 -8.17 -7.06 -2.88
CA GLY A 135 -8.84 -6.76 -4.14
C GLY A 135 -7.86 -6.53 -5.31
N UNK A 136 -6.81 -5.86 -5.01
CA UNK A 136 -5.96 -5.54 -5.89
C UNK A 136 -5.24 -6.63 -6.32
N ILE A 137 -4.84 -7.55 -5.39
CA ILE A 137 -4.15 -8.82 -5.64
C ILE A 137 -5.04 -9.77 -6.48
N SER A 138 -6.31 -9.85 -6.16
CA SER A 138 -7.24 -10.66 -6.93
C SER A 138 -7.28 -10.23 -8.41
N ILE A 139 -7.34 -8.93 -8.66
CA ILE A 139 -7.34 -8.42 -10.04
C ILE A 139 -6.06 -8.84 -10.77
N LEU A 140 -4.91 -8.72 -10.11
CA LEU A 140 -3.64 -9.11 -10.73
C LEU A 140 -3.58 -10.62 -11.00
N SER A 141 -4.13 -11.41 -10.08
CA SER A 141 -4.21 -12.86 -10.28
C SER A 141 -5.07 -13.19 -11.50
N GLN A 142 -6.23 -12.54 -11.63
CA GLN A 142 -7.10 -12.75 -12.79
C GLN A 142 -6.38 -12.37 -14.10
N ALA A 143 -5.57 -11.34 -14.05
CA ALA A 143 -4.84 -10.86 -15.23
C ALA A 143 -3.63 -11.75 -15.58
N GLY A 144 -3.23 -12.64 -14.67
CA GLY A 144 -2.01 -13.42 -14.84
C GLY A 144 -0.75 -12.59 -14.63
N ALA A 145 -0.88 -11.42 -14.03
CA ALA A 145 0.26 -10.52 -13.76
C ALA A 145 1.00 -10.97 -12.51
N THR A 146 2.26 -10.55 -12.41
CA THR A 146 3.09 -10.86 -11.26
C THR A 146 3.07 -9.71 -10.27
N VAL A 147 2.79 -9.99 -9.00
CA VAL A 147 2.94 -9.00 -7.93
C VAL A 147 4.40 -9.03 -7.48
N GLU A 148 5.19 -8.05 -7.92
CA GLU A 148 6.60 -7.98 -7.57
C GLU A 148 6.82 -7.41 -6.17
N GLY A 149 5.92 -6.54 -5.74
CA GLY A 149 6.00 -5.97 -4.41
C GLY A 149 4.83 -5.07 -4.12
N ILE A 150 4.73 -4.69 -2.86
CA ILE A 150 3.66 -3.85 -2.35
C ILE A 150 4.29 -2.74 -1.50
N GLY A 151 4.01 -1.49 -1.84
CA GLY A 151 4.45 -0.34 -1.08
C GLY A 151 3.28 0.33 -0.39
N ILE A 152 3.34 0.45 0.91
CA ILE A 152 2.30 1.08 1.73
C ILE A 152 2.93 2.25 2.48
N ALA A 153 2.26 3.39 2.50
CA ALA A 153 2.77 4.50 3.28
C ALA A 153 2.67 4.20 4.79
N ILE A 154 1.47 3.92 5.27
CA ILE A 154 1.24 3.70 6.70
C ILE A 154 0.52 2.36 6.91
N GLU A 155 1.18 1.46 7.62
CA GLU A 155 0.59 0.18 8.01
C GLU A 155 0.15 0.28 9.48
N LYS A 156 -1.10 -0.07 9.75
CA LYS A 156 -1.57 -0.22 11.12
C LYS A 156 -1.16 -1.62 11.59
N GLY A 157 -0.01 -1.70 12.27
CA GLY A 157 0.62 -2.96 12.64
C GLY A 157 -0.18 -3.77 13.66
N PHE A 158 -1.11 -3.11 14.36
CA PHE A 158 -2.00 -3.79 15.30
C PHE A 158 -3.22 -4.41 14.62
N GLN A 159 -3.40 -4.19 13.33
CA GLN A 159 -4.44 -4.81 12.52
C GLN A 159 -3.85 -6.01 11.76
N SER A 160 -4.70 -6.85 11.18
CA SER A 160 -4.28 -8.13 10.63
C SER A 160 -3.70 -8.07 9.21
N GLY A 161 -3.92 -6.97 8.50
CA GLY A 161 -3.63 -6.92 7.07
C GLY A 161 -2.18 -7.22 6.71
N GLY A 162 -1.24 -6.58 7.40
CA GLY A 162 0.18 -6.78 7.11
C GLY A 162 0.63 -8.22 7.34
N ARG A 163 0.20 -8.81 8.44
CA ARG A 163 0.53 -10.21 8.75
C ARG A 163 -0.04 -11.14 7.68
N THR A 164 -1.30 -10.92 7.30
CA THR A 164 -1.95 -11.73 6.28
C THR A 164 -1.19 -11.67 4.96
N ILE A 165 -0.83 -10.47 4.51
CA ILE A 165 -0.15 -10.27 3.24
C ILE A 165 1.25 -10.91 3.26
N ARG A 166 2.00 -10.71 4.34
CA ARG A 166 3.35 -11.31 4.46
C ARG A 166 3.28 -12.83 4.53
N ASN A 167 2.28 -13.37 5.23
CA ASN A 167 2.10 -14.83 5.31
C ASN A 167 1.74 -15.45 3.97
N LEU A 168 1.11 -14.69 3.08
CA LEU A 168 0.83 -15.15 1.71
C LEU A 168 2.09 -15.14 0.82
N GLY A 169 3.20 -14.61 1.33
CA GLY A 169 4.47 -14.61 0.62
C GLY A 169 4.78 -13.35 -0.17
N TYR A 170 3.94 -12.33 -0.08
CA TYR A 170 4.19 -11.08 -0.79
C TYR A 170 5.21 -10.22 -0.08
N ARG A 171 6.07 -9.55 -0.86
CA ARG A 171 7.03 -8.59 -0.32
C ARG A 171 6.30 -7.27 -0.04
N LEU A 172 6.17 -6.93 1.24
CA LEU A 172 5.43 -5.75 1.69
C LEU A 172 6.40 -4.77 2.33
N GLU A 173 6.49 -3.57 1.75
CA GLU A 173 7.37 -2.50 2.22
C GLU A 173 6.54 -1.32 2.68
N SER A 174 6.27 -1.29 3.98
CA SER A 174 5.53 -0.20 4.62
C SER A 174 6.54 0.82 5.14
N LEU A 175 6.32 2.11 4.80
CA LEU A 175 7.27 3.15 5.20
C LEU A 175 7.16 3.50 6.68
N ALA A 176 5.96 3.37 7.24
CA ALA A 176 5.74 3.51 8.68
C ALA A 176 4.80 2.40 9.13
N ILE A 177 5.16 1.71 10.21
CA ILE A 177 4.29 0.69 10.81
C ILE A 177 3.96 1.16 12.21
N VAL A 178 2.67 1.42 12.46
CA VAL A 178 2.19 1.89 13.75
C VAL A 178 1.81 0.67 14.60
N ASP A 179 2.54 0.45 15.67
CA ASP A 179 2.23 -0.66 16.58
C ASP A 179 1.15 -0.30 17.61
N SER A 180 1.14 0.94 18.08
CA SER A 180 0.10 1.40 18.99
C SER A 180 0.04 2.92 19.00
N MET A 181 -1.08 3.45 19.49
CA MET A 181 -1.32 4.88 19.60
C MET A 181 -2.07 5.17 20.89
N ASP A 182 -1.82 6.36 21.44
CA ASP A 182 -2.48 6.82 22.66
C ASP A 182 -3.21 8.13 22.35
N ALA A 183 -4.55 8.09 22.31
CA ALA A 183 -5.35 9.27 22.01
C ALA A 183 -5.24 10.35 23.09
N ALA A 184 -5.01 9.95 24.34
CA ALA A 184 -4.92 10.90 25.44
C ALA A 184 -3.68 11.79 25.35
N THR A 185 -2.54 11.21 24.90
CA THR A 185 -1.27 11.95 24.81
C THR A 185 -0.91 12.34 23.39
N GLY A 186 -1.52 11.70 22.39
CA GLY A 186 -1.14 11.85 20.98
C GLY A 186 0.08 11.07 20.58
N ARG A 187 0.62 10.25 21.49
CA ARG A 187 1.84 9.52 21.21
C ARG A 187 1.59 8.32 20.31
N ILE A 188 2.50 8.12 19.36
CA ILE A 188 2.45 7.02 18.40
C ILE A 188 3.71 6.19 18.53
N TYR A 189 3.54 4.87 18.59
CA TYR A 189 4.67 3.93 18.72
C TYR A 189 4.85 3.20 17.40
N PHE A 190 5.99 3.42 16.77
CA PHE A 190 6.31 2.84 15.47
C PHE A 190 7.17 1.59 15.64
N ARG A 191 6.92 0.59 14.78
CA ARG A 191 7.75 -0.63 14.76
C ARG A 191 9.13 -0.30 14.20
N ASN A 192 10.17 -0.81 14.86
CA ASN A 192 11.53 -0.66 14.38
C ASN A 192 11.78 -1.64 13.23
N GLN A 193 11.86 -1.13 12.02
CA GLN A 193 12.06 -1.95 10.82
C GLN A 193 13.52 -2.33 10.59
N ASP A 194 14.47 -1.58 11.15
CA ASP A 194 15.89 -1.84 10.97
C ASP A 194 16.29 -3.18 11.61
N ALA A 195 15.70 -3.54 12.77
CA ALA A 195 15.94 -4.82 13.41
C ALA A 195 15.54 -6.01 12.55
N ASN A 196 14.45 -5.86 11.77
CA ASN A 196 14.00 -6.90 10.87
C ASN A 196 14.92 -7.05 9.65
N LYS A 197 15.45 -5.94 9.15
CA LYS A 197 16.44 -5.96 8.06
C LYS A 197 17.68 -6.76 8.44
N VAL A 198 18.22 -6.51 9.64
CA VAL A 198 19.41 -7.22 10.14
C VAL A 198 19.15 -8.72 10.22
N ARG A 199 17.96 -9.10 10.71
CA ARG A 199 17.58 -10.52 10.80
C ARG A 199 17.49 -11.19 9.43
N THR A 200 16.95 -10.50 8.46
CA THR A 200 16.80 -11.01 7.09
C THR A 200 18.17 -11.20 6.45
N GLU A 201 19.06 -10.22 6.62
CA GLU A 201 20.44 -10.30 6.10
C GLU A 201 21.20 -11.47 6.71
N LYS A 202 21.09 -11.66 8.03
CA LYS A 202 21.72 -12.78 8.71
C LYS A 202 21.20 -14.12 8.21
N ARG A 203 19.89 -14.23 7.97
CA ARG A 203 19.31 -15.45 7.40
C ARG A 203 19.84 -15.72 6.01
N GLY A 204 19.95 -14.68 5.19
CA GLY A 204 20.52 -14.78 3.85
C GLY A 204 21.97 -15.26 3.87
N MET A 205 22.75 -14.78 4.83
CA MET A 205 24.15 -15.21 4.99
C MET A 205 24.26 -16.66 5.44
N ILE A 206 23.30 -17.15 6.24
CA ILE A 206 23.31 -18.54 6.72
C ILE A 206 22.93 -19.52 5.62
N TYR A 207 21.99 -19.14 4.74
CA TYR A 207 21.46 -20.03 3.70
C TYR A 207 22.00 -19.72 2.30
N GLY A 208 22.76 -18.66 2.17
CA GLY A 208 23.41 -18.30 0.93
C GLY A 208 24.73 -19.01 0.80
#